data_9a8a9b3c2361e0ded245b5ce4ed75c13
#
_entry.id   9a8a9b3c2361e0ded245b5ce4ed75c13
#
_cell.length_a   1.000
_cell.length_b   1.000
_cell.length_c   1.000
_cell.angle_alpha   90.00
_cell.angle_beta   90.00
_cell.angle_gamma   90.00
#
_symmetry.space_group_name_H-M   'P 1'
#
loop_
_entity.id
_entity.type
_entity.pdbx_description
1 polymer ?
#
loop_
_entity_poly.entity_id
_entity_poly.type
_entity_poly.pdbx_seq_one_letter_code
_entity_poly.pdbx_strand_id
1 'polypeptide(L)'
;MSDKSYICSGCGVEHDTLPKTVQCFHSHEQAKVPEPKASELLGRAAALMHERGQTYDEPEGERSMGKVVAAFNAITGRDLSESEGWMFMQQVKLVRLFTRSDYHADSAEDNIAYAALLAEAKGDGR
;
A
#
# COMPACT_ATOMS: atom_id res chain seq x y z
N MET A 1 -48.76 -7.60 -21.98
CA MET A 1 -47.28 -7.58 -22.03
C MET A 1 -46.78 -7.07 -20.69
N SER A 2 -46.02 -7.86 -19.96
CA SER A 2 -45.47 -7.40 -18.69
C SER A 2 -44.23 -6.55 -18.98
N ASP A 3 -44.32 -5.24 -18.68
CA ASP A 3 -43.12 -4.38 -18.65
C ASP A 3 -42.15 -4.92 -17.59
N LYS A 4 -41.09 -5.54 -18.03
CA LYS A 4 -40.01 -5.95 -17.13
C LYS A 4 -39.13 -4.74 -16.87
N SER A 5 -39.21 -4.21 -15.68
CA SER A 5 -38.25 -3.21 -15.20
C SER A 5 -37.09 -3.89 -14.48
N TYR A 6 -35.94 -3.26 -14.54
CA TYR A 6 -34.70 -3.73 -13.92
C TYR A 6 -34.17 -2.66 -12.96
N ILE A 7 -33.94 -3.06 -11.73
CA ILE A 7 -33.45 -2.15 -10.68
C ILE A 7 -31.93 -2.26 -10.56
N CYS A 8 -31.24 -1.12 -10.65
CA CYS A 8 -29.81 -1.06 -10.42
C CYS A 8 -29.50 -1.31 -8.92
N SER A 9 -28.72 -2.32 -8.61
CA SER A 9 -28.31 -2.66 -7.25
C SER A 9 -27.38 -1.63 -6.60
N GLY A 10 -26.77 -0.74 -7.40
CA GLY A 10 -25.88 0.29 -6.88
C GLY A 10 -26.62 1.55 -6.38
N CYS A 11 -27.71 1.97 -7.03
CA CYS A 11 -28.44 3.19 -6.67
C CYS A 11 -29.95 3.02 -6.53
N GLY A 12 -30.51 1.84 -6.84
CA GLY A 12 -31.94 1.57 -6.77
C GLY A 12 -32.75 2.21 -7.91
N VAL A 13 -32.12 2.79 -8.92
CA VAL A 13 -32.81 3.37 -10.07
C VAL A 13 -33.36 2.28 -10.97
N GLU A 14 -34.61 2.43 -11.40
CA GLU A 14 -35.31 1.53 -12.29
C GLU A 14 -35.02 1.87 -13.76
N HIS A 15 -34.70 0.86 -14.55
CA HIS A 15 -34.42 0.98 -15.97
C HIS A 15 -35.35 0.08 -16.78
N ASP A 16 -35.69 0.53 -17.97
CA ASP A 16 -36.57 -0.18 -18.91
C ASP A 16 -35.87 -1.36 -19.61
N THR A 17 -34.55 -1.44 -19.55
CA THR A 17 -33.77 -2.51 -20.19
C THR A 17 -32.62 -2.97 -19.32
N LEU A 18 -32.30 -4.28 -19.39
CA LEU A 18 -31.16 -4.88 -18.70
C LEU A 18 -29.81 -4.24 -19.08
N PRO A 19 -29.50 -3.93 -20.36
CA PRO A 19 -28.26 -3.24 -20.72
C PRO A 19 -28.07 -1.88 -20.03
N LYS A 20 -29.14 -1.08 -19.89
CA LYS A 20 -29.08 0.21 -19.18
C LYS A 20 -28.80 0.02 -17.69
N THR A 21 -29.39 -0.99 -17.06
CA THR A 21 -29.16 -1.33 -15.66
C THR A 21 -27.71 -1.77 -15.45
N VAL A 22 -27.14 -2.60 -16.31
CA VAL A 22 -25.74 -3.04 -16.27
C VAL A 22 -24.79 -1.86 -16.46
N GLN A 23 -25.08 -0.98 -17.43
CA GLN A 23 -24.28 0.21 -17.67
C GLN A 23 -24.34 1.18 -16.48
N CYS A 24 -25.50 1.35 -15.87
CA CYS A 24 -25.67 2.15 -14.64
C CYS A 24 -24.86 1.56 -13.49
N PHE A 25 -24.91 0.25 -13.28
CA PHE A 25 -24.11 -0.44 -12.26
C PHE A 25 -22.60 -0.25 -12.48
N HIS A 26 -22.10 -0.46 -13.69
CA HIS A 26 -20.69 -0.21 -14.02
C HIS A 26 -20.26 1.25 -13.82
N SER A 27 -21.13 2.21 -14.07
CA SER A 27 -20.83 3.62 -13.79
C SER A 27 -20.72 3.92 -12.29
N HIS A 28 -21.40 3.16 -11.41
CA HIS A 28 -21.26 3.26 -9.96
C HIS A 28 -20.02 2.53 -9.45
N GLU A 29 -19.64 1.39 -10.06
CA GLU A 29 -18.37 0.71 -9.76
C GLU A 29 -17.15 1.55 -10.12
N GLN A 30 -17.29 2.38 -11.16
CA GLN A 30 -16.26 3.33 -11.57
C GLN A 30 -16.36 4.67 -10.83
N ALA A 31 -17.29 4.85 -9.88
CA ALA A 31 -17.27 5.98 -8.99
C ALA A 31 -15.92 5.98 -8.24
N LYS A 32 -15.02 6.84 -8.71
CA LYS A 32 -13.63 6.94 -8.26
C LYS A 32 -13.65 7.14 -6.75
N VAL A 33 -13.23 6.12 -6.01
CA VAL A 33 -12.95 6.29 -4.58
C VAL A 33 -12.00 7.47 -4.49
N PRO A 34 -12.32 8.52 -3.68
CA PRO A 34 -11.46 9.70 -3.59
C PRO A 34 -10.04 9.24 -3.27
N GLU A 35 -9.07 9.66 -4.08
CA GLU A 35 -7.67 9.36 -3.84
C GLU A 35 -7.27 9.93 -2.47
N PRO A 36 -6.59 9.17 -1.62
CA PRO A 36 -6.24 9.62 -0.29
C PRO A 36 -5.29 10.83 -0.37
N LYS A 37 -5.54 11.84 0.45
CA LYS A 37 -4.62 12.97 0.60
C LYS A 37 -3.29 12.50 1.21
N ALA A 38 -2.21 13.23 0.95
CA ALA A 38 -0.89 12.90 1.49
C ALA A 38 -0.88 12.75 3.02
N SER A 39 -1.59 13.60 3.75
CA SER A 39 -1.73 13.50 5.21
C SER A 39 -2.47 12.24 5.67
N GLU A 40 -3.44 11.77 4.90
CA GLU A 40 -4.17 10.52 5.18
C GLU A 40 -3.28 9.30 4.94
N LEU A 41 -2.45 9.33 3.89
CA LEU A 41 -1.46 8.30 3.62
C LEU A 41 -0.42 8.18 4.74
N LEU A 42 0.06 9.30 5.28
CA LEU A 42 0.95 9.31 6.44
C LEU A 42 0.29 8.67 7.66
N GLY A 43 -0.97 9.00 7.93
CA GLY A 43 -1.74 8.40 9.03
C GLY A 43 -1.93 6.89 8.86
N ARG A 44 -2.24 6.42 7.65
CA ARG A 44 -2.37 4.98 7.33
C ARG A 44 -1.04 4.25 7.48
N ALA A 45 0.05 4.81 6.98
CA ALA A 45 1.37 4.23 7.12
C ALA A 45 1.77 4.11 8.60
N ALA A 46 1.52 5.13 9.42
CA ALA A 46 1.77 5.08 10.85
C ALA A 46 0.93 4.01 11.57
N ALA A 47 -0.37 3.88 11.24
CA ALA A 47 -1.25 2.85 11.79
C ALA A 47 -0.77 1.44 11.41
N LEU A 48 -0.37 1.24 10.15
CA LEU A 48 0.17 -0.02 9.66
C LEU A 48 1.47 -0.42 10.37
N MET A 49 2.38 0.52 10.57
CA MET A 49 3.60 0.30 11.35
C MET A 49 3.31 -0.10 12.79
N HIS A 50 2.34 0.57 13.43
CA HIS A 50 1.95 0.24 14.80
C HIS A 50 1.33 -1.17 14.90
N GLU A 51 0.45 -1.54 13.99
CA GLU A 51 -0.17 -2.87 13.93
C GLU A 51 0.88 -3.97 13.72
N ARG A 52 1.78 -3.78 12.75
CA ARG A 52 2.87 -4.74 12.49
C ARG A 52 3.85 -4.79 13.66
N GLY A 53 4.15 -3.67 14.28
CA GLY A 53 5.02 -3.58 15.44
C GLY A 53 4.54 -4.40 16.63
N GLN A 54 3.24 -4.46 16.88
CA GLN A 54 2.67 -5.30 17.93
C GLN A 54 2.93 -6.80 17.72
N THR A 55 3.16 -7.21 16.47
CA THR A 55 3.33 -8.63 16.11
C THR A 55 4.80 -9.02 15.95
N TYR A 56 5.64 -8.13 15.46
CA TYR A 56 7.00 -8.46 14.99
C TYR A 56 8.12 -7.64 15.62
N ASP A 57 7.80 -6.48 16.22
CA ASP A 57 8.84 -5.60 16.75
C ASP A 57 9.39 -6.09 18.09
N GLU A 58 10.67 -5.86 18.28
CA GLU A 58 11.32 -5.92 19.57
C GLU A 58 10.93 -4.68 20.42
N PRO A 59 11.16 -4.67 21.74
CA PRO A 59 10.85 -3.51 22.58
C PRO A 59 11.47 -2.18 22.09
N GLU A 60 12.52 -2.27 21.30
CA GLU A 60 13.30 -1.16 20.72
C GLU A 60 12.84 -0.75 19.31
N GLY A 61 11.75 -1.33 18.80
CA GLY A 61 11.19 -1.10 17.47
C GLY A 61 11.56 -2.17 16.43
N GLU A 62 11.28 -1.90 15.14
CA GLU A 62 11.59 -2.82 14.03
C GLU A 62 13.11 -3.04 13.89
N ARG A 63 13.54 -4.27 14.01
CA ARG A 63 14.97 -4.68 14.01
C ARG A 63 15.29 -5.81 13.02
N SER A 64 14.35 -6.23 12.20
CA SER A 64 14.57 -7.32 11.25
C SER A 64 15.61 -6.98 10.18
N MET A 65 15.72 -5.72 9.77
CA MET A 65 16.66 -5.29 8.72
C MET A 65 18.12 -5.53 9.12
N GLY A 66 18.49 -5.35 10.38
CA GLY A 66 19.83 -5.66 10.86
C GLY A 66 20.22 -7.12 10.60
N LYS A 67 19.28 -8.04 10.85
CA LYS A 67 19.48 -9.48 10.59
C LYS A 67 19.55 -9.76 9.08
N VAL A 68 18.72 -9.10 8.27
CA VAL A 68 18.71 -9.27 6.80
C VAL A 68 20.03 -8.82 6.18
N VAL A 69 20.51 -7.61 6.52
CA VAL A 69 21.78 -7.10 5.97
C VAL A 69 22.98 -7.89 6.48
N ALA A 70 22.97 -8.37 7.72
CA ALA A 70 24.02 -9.24 8.24
C ALA A 70 24.11 -10.54 7.43
N ALA A 71 22.98 -11.18 7.15
CA ALA A 71 22.93 -12.39 6.32
C ALA A 71 23.39 -12.11 4.88
N PHE A 72 22.93 -11.01 4.28
CA PHE A 72 23.33 -10.61 2.93
C PHE A 72 24.85 -10.35 2.85
N ASN A 73 25.39 -9.62 3.80
CA ASN A 73 26.82 -9.32 3.88
C ASN A 73 27.66 -10.59 4.03
N ALA A 74 27.22 -11.53 4.87
CA ALA A 74 27.90 -12.81 5.05
C ALA A 74 27.92 -13.66 3.76
N ILE A 75 26.80 -13.67 2.99
CA ILE A 75 26.70 -14.45 1.75
C ILE A 75 27.51 -13.80 0.62
N THR A 76 27.48 -12.47 0.50
CA THR A 76 28.01 -11.75 -0.66
C THR A 76 29.39 -11.15 -0.45
N GLY A 77 29.87 -11.07 0.77
CA GLY A 77 31.09 -10.33 1.14
C GLY A 77 30.94 -8.81 1.01
N ARG A 78 29.69 -8.29 1.01
CA ARG A 78 29.39 -6.86 1.00
C ARG A 78 29.32 -6.32 2.42
N ASP A 79 29.16 -5.01 2.53
CA ASP A 79 29.05 -4.29 3.81
C ASP A 79 27.91 -3.27 3.74
N LEU A 80 26.68 -3.77 3.53
CA LEU A 80 25.48 -2.95 3.54
C LEU A 80 25.13 -2.59 4.98
N SER A 81 24.70 -1.34 5.19
CA SER A 81 24.10 -0.86 6.43
C SER A 81 22.59 -1.14 6.48
N GLU A 82 21.97 -1.06 7.65
CA GLU A 82 20.51 -1.17 7.78
C GLU A 82 19.79 -0.09 6.97
N SER A 83 20.31 1.13 6.97
CA SER A 83 19.73 2.22 6.19
C SER A 83 19.76 1.95 4.69
N GLU A 84 20.81 1.33 4.16
CA GLU A 84 20.86 0.89 2.76
C GLU A 84 19.87 -0.25 2.49
N GLY A 85 19.68 -1.15 3.45
CA GLY A 85 18.65 -2.19 3.38
C GLY A 85 17.23 -1.61 3.29
N TRP A 86 16.89 -0.63 4.11
CA TRP A 86 15.59 0.07 4.03
C TRP A 86 15.43 0.85 2.74
N MET A 87 16.50 1.49 2.24
CA MET A 87 16.49 2.14 0.93
C MET A 87 16.17 1.13 -0.18
N PHE A 88 16.73 -0.06 -0.13
CA PHE A 88 16.44 -1.12 -1.11
C PHE A 88 14.96 -1.54 -1.07
N MET A 89 14.38 -1.73 0.12
CA MET A 89 12.96 -2.04 0.27
C MET A 89 12.06 -0.93 -0.28
N GLN A 90 12.45 0.32 -0.08
CA GLN A 90 11.78 1.47 -0.65
C GLN A 90 11.79 1.44 -2.19
N GLN A 91 12.94 1.11 -2.81
CA GLN A 91 13.04 0.93 -4.26
C GLN A 91 12.08 -0.14 -4.79
N VAL A 92 11.93 -1.27 -4.08
CA VAL A 92 10.98 -2.33 -4.45
C VAL A 92 9.55 -1.78 -4.54
N LYS A 93 9.14 -0.94 -3.57
CA LYS A 93 7.79 -0.36 -3.55
C LYS A 93 7.61 0.72 -4.61
N LEU A 94 8.63 1.52 -4.87
CA LEU A 94 8.63 2.51 -5.96
C LEU A 94 8.49 1.84 -7.33
N VAL A 95 9.26 0.79 -7.60
CA VAL A 95 9.14 0.02 -8.85
C VAL A 95 7.71 -0.49 -9.02
N ARG A 96 7.10 -1.07 -7.99
CA ARG A 96 5.71 -1.56 -8.04
C ARG A 96 4.70 -0.46 -8.31
N LEU A 97 4.88 0.73 -7.73
CA LEU A 97 4.00 1.88 -7.97
C LEU A 97 4.01 2.36 -9.42
N PHE A 98 5.18 2.31 -10.08
CA PHE A 98 5.35 2.84 -11.43
C PHE A 98 5.20 1.81 -12.55
N THR A 99 5.30 0.52 -12.24
CA THR A 99 5.16 -0.54 -13.24
C THR A 99 3.74 -1.10 -13.35
N ARG A 100 2.86 -0.83 -12.38
CA ARG A 100 1.45 -1.22 -12.44
C ARG A 100 0.64 -0.18 -13.23
N SER A 101 -0.41 -0.65 -13.89
CA SER A 101 -1.34 0.20 -14.63
C SER A 101 -2.34 0.93 -13.72
N ASP A 102 -2.54 0.43 -12.50
CA ASP A 102 -3.48 0.91 -11.49
C ASP A 102 -2.75 1.39 -10.23
N TYR A 103 -3.38 2.28 -9.48
CA TYR A 103 -2.85 2.72 -8.19
C TYR A 103 -2.84 1.57 -7.18
N HIS A 104 -1.68 1.31 -6.59
CA HIS A 104 -1.47 0.24 -5.63
C HIS A 104 -1.24 0.81 -4.22
N ALA A 105 -2.32 0.94 -3.46
CA ALA A 105 -2.32 1.58 -2.13
C ALA A 105 -1.30 0.95 -1.16
N ASP A 106 -1.23 -0.37 -1.11
CA ASP A 106 -0.28 -1.11 -0.27
C ASP A 106 1.18 -0.71 -0.54
N SER A 107 1.57 -0.59 -1.83
CA SER A 107 2.93 -0.15 -2.18
C SER A 107 3.18 1.32 -1.82
N ALA A 108 2.17 2.18 -1.89
CA ALA A 108 2.30 3.58 -1.51
C ALA A 108 2.47 3.73 0.01
N GLU A 109 1.66 3.03 0.80
CA GLU A 109 1.70 3.04 2.26
C GLU A 109 3.00 2.41 2.78
N ASP A 110 3.42 1.27 2.25
CA ASP A 110 4.68 0.62 2.60
C ASP A 110 5.91 1.47 2.22
N ASN A 111 5.87 2.18 1.09
CA ASN A 111 6.96 3.09 0.72
C ASN A 111 7.16 4.20 1.75
N ILE A 112 6.07 4.75 2.29
CA ILE A 112 6.13 5.76 3.36
C ILE A 112 6.70 5.15 4.64
N ALA A 113 6.25 3.96 5.02
CA ALA A 113 6.75 3.25 6.20
C ALA A 113 8.25 2.95 6.10
N TYR A 114 8.72 2.48 4.96
CA TYR A 114 10.15 2.23 4.73
C TYR A 114 10.98 3.51 4.70
N ALA A 115 10.43 4.63 4.23
CA ALA A 115 11.09 5.93 4.32
C ALA A 115 11.28 6.37 5.77
N ALA A 116 10.30 6.13 6.64
CA ALA A 116 10.40 6.42 8.06
C ALA A 116 11.46 5.55 8.75
N LEU A 117 11.49 4.24 8.48
CA LEU A 117 12.49 3.30 9.00
C LEU A 117 13.91 3.62 8.50
N LEU A 118 14.05 4.03 7.23
CA LEU A 118 15.30 4.54 6.69
C LEU A 118 15.79 5.78 7.45
N ALA A 119 14.89 6.74 7.69
CA ALA A 119 15.23 7.97 8.42
C ALA A 119 15.66 7.68 9.86
N GLU A 120 14.97 6.77 10.55
CA GLU A 120 15.33 6.31 11.89
C GLU A 120 16.71 5.64 11.88
N ALA A 121 16.95 4.66 10.99
CA ALA A 121 18.23 3.96 10.89
C ALA A 121 19.40 4.93 10.58
N LYS A 122 19.19 5.92 9.73
CA LYS A 122 20.20 6.97 9.45
C LYS A 122 20.46 7.86 10.65
N GLY A 123 19.42 8.21 11.40
CA GLY A 123 19.54 9.01 12.62
C GLY A 123 20.33 8.29 13.71
N ASP A 124 20.16 6.97 13.83
CA ASP A 124 20.86 6.09 14.79
C ASP A 124 22.25 5.64 14.31
N GLY A 125 22.64 5.94 13.08
CA GLY A 125 23.93 5.53 12.50
C GLY A 125 24.00 4.05 12.11
N ARG A 126 22.85 3.43 11.85
CA ARG A 126 22.72 2.01 11.45
C ARG A 126 22.69 1.80 9.93
#